data_ba6e44db72f44105cc7bb005399919a5
#
_entry.id   ba6e44db72f44105cc7bb005399919a5
#
_cell.length_a   1.000
_cell.length_b   1.000
_cell.length_c   1.000
_cell.angle_alpha   90.00
_cell.angle_beta   90.00
_cell.angle_gamma   90.00
#
_symmetry.space_group_name_H-M   'P 1'
#
loop_
_entity.id
_entity.type
_entity.pdbx_description
1 polymer ?
#
loop_
_entity_poly.entity_id
_entity_poly.type
_entity_poly.pdbx_seq_one_letter_code
_entity_poly.pdbx_strand_id
1 'polypeptide(L)'
;GEYAGSAEACFLPDDTAETDAECIARKIEALMASGEQVRDGGSTRPVQYEDCCILLAARGDFLAYEEALTARGIPVYADARENLMEAAHIRPLISLLKVIDNPAQDIYLAAAMLGPMFGFTDDDLVRLRAQSAAMQKKAQEEQGAKETGKRASRMSLYGAVLQVVQNDDETPFTRKVKDFYDRLTALRRMARSAPAEQLLEEIFVSTGYLAA
;
A
#
# COMPACT_ATOMS: atom_id res chain seq x y z
N GLY A 1 -11.58 -19.71 45.66
CA GLY A 1 -12.42 -18.53 45.72
C GLY A 1 -13.15 -18.39 44.37
N GLU A 2 -14.50 -18.47 44.43
CA GLU A 2 -15.36 -18.25 43.25
C GLU A 2 -15.19 -16.80 42.80
N TYR A 3 -14.76 -16.61 41.56
CA TYR A 3 -14.87 -15.33 40.89
C TYR A 3 -16.33 -15.13 40.49
N ALA A 4 -17.06 -14.30 41.21
CA ALA A 4 -18.37 -13.83 40.74
C ALA A 4 -18.14 -12.79 39.66
N GLY A 5 -18.02 -13.22 38.43
CA GLY A 5 -18.06 -12.32 37.30
C GLY A 5 -19.49 -11.90 36.99
N SER A 6 -19.71 -10.65 36.61
CA SER A 6 -20.98 -10.17 36.08
C SER A 6 -20.84 -10.02 34.57
N ALA A 7 -21.90 -10.36 33.82
CA ALA A 7 -22.00 -10.12 32.40
C ALA A 7 -23.16 -9.14 32.16
N GLU A 8 -22.88 -8.09 31.37
CA GLU A 8 -23.90 -7.13 30.94
C GLU A 8 -24.03 -7.18 29.42
N ALA A 9 -25.26 -7.27 28.91
CA ALA A 9 -25.54 -7.14 27.49
C ALA A 9 -26.06 -5.73 27.22
N CYS A 10 -25.42 -5.02 26.31
CA CYS A 10 -25.83 -3.70 25.85
C CYS A 10 -26.28 -3.80 24.39
N PHE A 11 -27.48 -3.34 24.10
CA PHE A 11 -28.02 -3.25 22.76
C PHE A 11 -28.22 -1.78 22.42
N LEU A 12 -27.67 -1.34 21.28
CA LEU A 12 -27.96 -0.04 20.73
C LEU A 12 -29.23 -0.15 19.86
N PRO A 13 -30.20 0.76 20.00
CA PRO A 13 -31.34 0.81 19.11
C PRO A 13 -30.90 1.13 17.67
N ASP A 14 -31.60 0.58 16.69
CA ASP A 14 -31.28 0.75 15.24
C ASP A 14 -31.35 2.21 14.75
N ASP A 15 -32.06 3.08 15.48
CA ASP A 15 -32.24 4.49 15.20
C ASP A 15 -31.27 5.43 15.95
N THR A 16 -30.30 4.85 16.66
CA THR A 16 -29.30 5.60 17.42
C THR A 16 -28.18 6.08 16.49
N ALA A 17 -27.80 7.36 16.60
CA ALA A 17 -26.64 7.91 15.89
C ALA A 17 -25.30 7.48 16.53
N GLU A 18 -25.32 6.93 17.75
CA GLU A 18 -24.16 6.45 18.48
C GLU A 18 -23.70 5.10 17.90
N THR A 19 -22.42 4.98 17.59
CA THR A 19 -21.81 3.73 17.13
C THR A 19 -21.46 2.81 18.31
N ASP A 20 -21.28 1.51 18.05
CA ASP A 20 -20.81 0.55 19.06
C ASP A 20 -19.49 1.00 19.72
N ALA A 21 -18.58 1.57 18.91
CA ALA A 21 -17.29 2.08 19.37
C ALA A 21 -17.45 3.25 20.35
N GLU A 22 -18.34 4.20 20.04
CA GLU A 22 -18.62 5.34 20.91
C GLU A 22 -19.30 4.92 22.22
N CYS A 23 -20.21 3.95 22.15
CA CYS A 23 -20.86 3.39 23.32
C CYS A 23 -19.85 2.70 24.27
N ILE A 24 -18.94 1.90 23.72
CA ILE A 24 -17.88 1.25 24.52
C ILE A 24 -16.94 2.29 25.11
N ALA A 25 -16.51 3.30 24.36
CA ALA A 25 -15.66 4.37 24.86
C ALA A 25 -16.32 5.11 26.03
N ARG A 26 -17.61 5.45 25.94
CA ARG A 26 -18.38 6.06 27.00
C ARG A 26 -18.52 5.15 28.25
N LYS A 27 -18.68 3.84 28.06
CA LYS A 27 -18.73 2.88 29.16
C LYS A 27 -17.39 2.79 29.90
N ILE A 28 -16.27 2.78 29.20
CA ILE A 28 -14.94 2.78 29.81
C ILE A 28 -14.71 4.08 30.61
N GLU A 29 -15.08 5.22 30.05
CA GLU A 29 -15.01 6.50 30.76
C GLU A 29 -15.84 6.50 32.06
N ALA A 30 -17.08 5.99 32.01
CA ALA A 30 -17.92 5.85 33.19
C ALA A 30 -17.34 4.87 34.22
N LEU A 31 -16.71 3.78 33.76
CA LEU A 31 -16.04 2.81 34.61
C LEU A 31 -14.87 3.46 35.37
N MET A 32 -14.05 4.26 34.71
CA MET A 32 -12.97 5.01 35.34
C MET A 32 -13.51 6.00 36.41
N ALA A 33 -14.61 6.68 36.07
CA ALA A 33 -15.23 7.65 36.98
C ALA A 33 -15.92 7.00 38.21
N SER A 34 -16.34 5.74 38.08
CA SER A 34 -17.03 5.03 39.18
C SER A 34 -16.13 4.67 40.34
N GLY A 35 -14.81 4.62 40.11
CA GLY A 35 -13.83 4.18 41.12
C GLY A 35 -13.93 2.69 41.46
N GLU A 36 -14.47 1.89 40.57
CA GLU A 36 -14.61 0.44 40.76
C GLU A 36 -13.26 -0.20 41.08
N GLN A 37 -13.28 -1.25 41.88
CA GLN A 37 -12.07 -1.87 42.42
C GLN A 37 -11.75 -3.18 41.69
N VAL A 38 -10.51 -3.34 41.28
CA VAL A 38 -9.98 -4.60 40.73
C VAL A 38 -9.03 -5.27 41.72
N ARG A 39 -8.95 -6.60 41.65
CA ARG A 39 -7.99 -7.37 42.43
C ARG A 39 -6.66 -7.47 41.69
N ASP A 40 -5.59 -7.13 42.35
CA ASP A 40 -4.23 -7.21 41.84
C ASP A 40 -3.31 -7.89 42.89
N GLY A 41 -2.86 -9.11 42.56
CA GLY A 41 -1.90 -9.84 43.43
C GLY A 41 -2.28 -10.06 44.87
N GLY A 42 -3.59 -10.04 45.21
CA GLY A 42 -4.10 -10.21 46.59
C GLY A 42 -4.47 -8.91 47.29
N SER A 43 -4.22 -7.76 46.68
CA SER A 43 -4.72 -6.44 47.10
C SER A 43 -5.85 -5.98 46.15
N THR A 44 -6.54 -4.92 46.55
CA THR A 44 -7.53 -4.24 45.69
C THR A 44 -7.04 -2.84 45.40
N ARG A 45 -7.20 -2.42 44.17
CA ARG A 45 -6.90 -1.06 43.70
C ARG A 45 -8.01 -0.54 42.78
N PRO A 46 -8.14 0.77 42.57
CA PRO A 46 -9.05 1.30 41.56
C PRO A 46 -8.70 0.78 40.20
N VAL A 47 -9.73 0.58 39.35
CA VAL A 47 -9.59 0.19 37.95
C VAL A 47 -8.77 1.22 37.18
N GLN A 48 -7.93 0.75 36.24
CA GLN A 48 -7.12 1.57 35.36
C GLN A 48 -7.39 1.18 33.91
N TYR A 49 -7.01 2.03 32.96
CA TYR A 49 -7.22 1.74 31.54
C TYR A 49 -6.56 0.43 31.07
N GLU A 50 -5.43 0.07 31.68
CA GLU A 50 -4.71 -1.19 31.41
C GLU A 50 -5.48 -2.45 31.82
N ASP A 51 -6.50 -2.31 32.68
CA ASP A 51 -7.37 -3.42 33.08
C ASP A 51 -8.50 -3.67 32.07
N CYS A 52 -8.70 -2.77 31.09
CA CYS A 52 -9.75 -2.85 30.10
C CYS A 52 -9.25 -3.53 28.84
N CYS A 53 -9.98 -4.52 28.34
CA CYS A 53 -9.69 -5.19 27.09
C CYS A 53 -10.94 -5.27 26.22
N ILE A 54 -10.83 -4.83 24.95
CA ILE A 54 -11.90 -4.91 23.96
C ILE A 54 -11.56 -6.06 23.00
N LEU A 55 -12.46 -7.02 22.90
CA LEU A 55 -12.36 -8.14 21.96
C LEU A 55 -13.30 -7.92 20.79
N LEU A 56 -12.75 -7.81 19.59
CA LEU A 56 -13.49 -7.61 18.35
C LEU A 56 -13.48 -8.87 17.49
N ALA A 57 -14.61 -9.18 16.85
CA ALA A 57 -14.74 -10.34 15.97
C ALA A 57 -14.02 -10.12 14.63
N ALA A 58 -13.96 -8.87 14.15
CA ALA A 58 -13.37 -8.49 12.87
C ALA A 58 -12.31 -7.40 13.03
N ARG A 59 -11.23 -7.49 12.26
CA ARG A 59 -10.15 -6.48 12.29
C ARG A 59 -10.54 -5.16 11.65
N GLY A 60 -11.53 -5.15 10.75
CA GLY A 60 -11.99 -3.94 10.06
C GLY A 60 -12.49 -2.86 11.01
N ASP A 61 -12.94 -3.25 12.20
CA ASP A 61 -13.55 -2.34 13.16
C ASP A 61 -12.52 -1.66 14.09
N PHE A 62 -11.26 -2.12 14.11
CA PHE A 62 -10.23 -1.58 15.00
C PHE A 62 -10.06 -0.06 14.90
N LEU A 63 -10.03 0.46 13.68
CA LEU A 63 -9.84 1.90 13.46
C LEU A 63 -10.97 2.73 14.07
N ALA A 64 -12.22 2.29 13.92
CA ALA A 64 -13.37 2.99 14.48
C ALA A 64 -13.32 3.04 16.02
N TYR A 65 -12.88 1.94 16.65
CA TYR A 65 -12.70 1.89 18.10
C TYR A 65 -11.52 2.75 18.57
N GLU A 66 -10.41 2.73 17.85
CA GLU A 66 -9.24 3.57 18.16
C GLU A 66 -9.58 5.05 18.06
N GLU A 67 -10.29 5.47 17.02
CA GLU A 67 -10.76 6.84 16.83
C GLU A 67 -11.72 7.27 17.95
N ALA A 68 -12.72 6.44 18.30
CA ALA A 68 -13.70 6.75 19.33
C ALA A 68 -13.07 6.86 20.72
N LEU A 69 -12.11 5.99 21.05
CA LEU A 69 -11.37 6.01 22.34
C LEU A 69 -10.46 7.23 22.41
N THR A 70 -9.69 7.49 21.34
CA THR A 70 -8.77 8.62 21.28
C THR A 70 -9.50 9.97 21.37
N ALA A 71 -10.68 10.10 20.72
CA ALA A 71 -11.51 11.28 20.79
C ALA A 71 -11.95 11.63 22.22
N ARG A 72 -12.00 10.64 23.12
CA ARG A 72 -12.31 10.81 24.56
C ARG A 72 -11.07 10.86 25.44
N GLY A 73 -9.86 10.89 24.86
CA GLY A 73 -8.60 10.92 25.60
C GLY A 73 -8.28 9.60 26.31
N ILE A 74 -8.91 8.50 25.95
CA ILE A 74 -8.65 7.17 26.48
C ILE A 74 -7.41 6.60 25.77
N PRO A 75 -6.34 6.25 26.49
CA PRO A 75 -5.16 5.64 25.89
C PRO A 75 -5.54 4.26 25.34
N VAL A 76 -5.23 4.01 24.07
CA VAL A 76 -5.53 2.75 23.40
C VAL A 76 -4.25 2.13 22.84
N TYR A 77 -4.15 0.83 23.00
CA TYR A 77 -3.17 0.00 22.30
C TYR A 77 -3.93 -1.04 21.48
N ALA A 78 -3.96 -0.86 20.18
CA ALA A 78 -4.51 -1.84 19.26
C ALA A 78 -3.36 -2.66 18.67
N ASP A 79 -3.38 -3.98 18.81
CA ASP A 79 -2.53 -4.90 18.01
C ASP A 79 -3.13 -5.02 16.60
N ALA A 80 -3.46 -3.88 16.05
CA ALA A 80 -3.75 -3.75 14.63
C ALA A 80 -2.42 -3.89 13.91
N ARG A 81 -2.05 -5.13 13.60
CA ARG A 81 -0.98 -5.36 12.64
C ARG A 81 -1.46 -4.79 11.33
N GLU A 82 -1.18 -3.50 11.11
CA GLU A 82 -1.22 -2.96 9.76
C GLU A 82 -0.48 -3.96 8.89
N ASN A 83 -1.12 -4.39 7.82
CA ASN A 83 -0.42 -5.22 6.85
C ASN A 83 0.70 -4.36 6.27
N LEU A 84 1.91 -4.50 6.82
CA LEU A 84 3.08 -3.72 6.42
C LEU A 84 3.22 -3.63 4.89
N MET A 85 2.78 -4.71 4.19
CA MET A 85 2.82 -4.79 2.73
C MET A 85 1.81 -3.86 2.04
N GLU A 86 0.79 -3.37 2.78
CA GLU A 86 -0.23 -2.43 2.28
C GLU A 86 0.07 -0.98 2.66
N ALA A 87 1.05 -0.75 3.52
CA ALA A 87 1.46 0.58 3.91
C ALA A 87 1.86 1.41 2.68
N ALA A 88 1.42 2.67 2.66
CA ALA A 88 1.57 3.56 1.49
C ALA A 88 3.04 3.69 1.04
N HIS A 89 3.96 3.68 2.00
CA HIS A 89 5.41 3.75 1.75
C HIS A 89 6.04 2.39 1.37
N ILE A 90 5.35 1.26 1.49
CA ILE A 90 5.85 -0.06 1.12
C ILE A 90 5.32 -0.50 -0.26
N ARG A 91 4.10 -0.10 -0.62
CA ARG A 91 3.48 -0.45 -1.91
C ARG A 91 4.33 -0.15 -3.16
N PRO A 92 5.00 1.03 -3.29
CA PRO A 92 5.86 1.31 -4.43
C PRO A 92 7.04 0.34 -4.51
N LEU A 93 7.64 0.00 -3.37
CA LEU A 93 8.74 -0.97 -3.30
C LEU A 93 8.30 -2.36 -3.75
N ILE A 94 7.15 -2.84 -3.25
CA ILE A 94 6.59 -4.13 -3.68
C ILE A 94 6.28 -4.13 -5.18
N SER A 95 5.74 -3.02 -5.70
CA SER A 95 5.48 -2.89 -7.14
C SER A 95 6.77 -3.00 -7.94
N LEU A 96 7.85 -2.35 -7.50
CA LEU A 96 9.16 -2.45 -8.14
C LEU A 96 9.71 -3.88 -8.07
N LEU A 97 9.64 -4.56 -6.93
CA LEU A 97 10.08 -5.95 -6.79
C LEU A 97 9.33 -6.89 -7.74
N LYS A 98 8.02 -6.72 -7.89
CA LYS A 98 7.22 -7.48 -8.86
C LYS A 98 7.62 -7.21 -10.31
N VAL A 99 8.00 -5.97 -10.63
CA VAL A 99 8.49 -5.57 -11.96
C VAL A 99 9.89 -6.12 -12.23
N ILE A 100 10.75 -6.17 -11.21
CA ILE A 100 12.06 -6.80 -11.30
C ILE A 100 11.92 -8.29 -11.65
N ASP A 101 11.00 -8.99 -11.01
CA ASP A 101 10.68 -10.39 -11.34
C ASP A 101 10.06 -10.49 -12.75
N ASN A 102 8.94 -9.81 -12.98
CA ASN A 102 8.24 -9.84 -14.27
C ASN A 102 7.78 -8.46 -14.73
N PRO A 103 8.50 -7.81 -15.66
CA PRO A 103 8.18 -6.47 -16.15
C PRO A 103 6.95 -6.41 -17.06
N ALA A 104 6.40 -7.55 -17.48
CA ALA A 104 5.21 -7.59 -18.33
C ALA A 104 3.91 -7.33 -17.54
N GLN A 105 3.98 -7.10 -16.25
CA GLN A 105 2.84 -6.78 -15.39
C GLN A 105 2.56 -5.28 -15.42
N ASP A 106 1.74 -4.82 -16.36
CA ASP A 106 1.47 -3.40 -16.64
C ASP A 106 1.05 -2.59 -15.41
N ILE A 107 0.24 -3.16 -14.51
CA ILE A 107 -0.25 -2.47 -13.31
C ILE A 107 0.91 -2.13 -12.36
N TYR A 108 1.77 -3.11 -12.08
CA TYR A 108 2.92 -2.90 -11.20
C TYR A 108 3.99 -2.05 -11.84
N LEU A 109 4.18 -2.18 -13.17
CA LEU A 109 5.10 -1.33 -13.91
C LEU A 109 4.66 0.14 -13.86
N ALA A 110 3.38 0.42 -14.11
CA ALA A 110 2.84 1.77 -13.99
C ALA A 110 2.99 2.31 -12.55
N ALA A 111 2.64 1.50 -11.53
CA ALA A 111 2.79 1.88 -10.13
C ALA A 111 4.25 2.15 -9.73
N ALA A 112 5.21 1.37 -10.23
CA ALA A 112 6.63 1.60 -9.98
C ALA A 112 7.12 2.89 -10.67
N MET A 113 6.71 3.14 -11.92
CA MET A 113 7.10 4.35 -12.66
C MET A 113 6.53 5.62 -12.02
N LEU A 114 5.25 5.62 -11.64
CA LEU A 114 4.57 6.74 -10.97
C LEU A 114 5.01 6.94 -9.52
N GLY A 115 5.64 5.94 -8.93
CA GLY A 115 6.15 6.00 -7.58
C GLY A 115 7.29 7.01 -7.41
N PRO A 116 7.65 7.33 -6.18
CA PRO A 116 8.67 8.35 -5.87
C PRO A 116 10.07 7.99 -6.38
N MET A 117 10.32 6.72 -6.72
CA MET A 117 11.62 6.21 -7.13
C MET A 117 12.07 6.68 -8.53
N PHE A 118 11.12 6.91 -9.46
CA PHE A 118 11.43 7.22 -10.86
C PHE A 118 10.82 8.52 -11.35
N GLY A 119 9.89 9.10 -10.61
CA GLY A 119 9.36 10.43 -10.84
C GLY A 119 8.60 10.60 -12.17
N PHE A 120 8.00 9.54 -12.71
CA PHE A 120 7.10 9.66 -13.86
C PHE A 120 5.76 10.25 -13.43
N THR A 121 5.13 10.99 -14.33
CA THR A 121 3.79 11.53 -14.17
C THR A 121 2.77 10.74 -14.98
N ASP A 122 1.48 10.94 -14.71
CA ASP A 122 0.41 10.36 -15.53
C ASP A 122 0.55 10.78 -17.00
N ASP A 123 0.92 12.04 -17.27
CA ASP A 123 1.17 12.54 -18.61
C ASP A 123 2.34 11.81 -19.30
N ASP A 124 3.38 11.46 -18.55
CA ASP A 124 4.50 10.66 -19.08
C ASP A 124 4.02 9.28 -19.54
N LEU A 125 3.14 8.63 -18.78
CA LEU A 125 2.58 7.32 -19.15
C LEU A 125 1.66 7.42 -20.38
N VAL A 126 0.83 8.46 -20.44
CA VAL A 126 0.00 8.73 -21.62
C VAL A 126 0.89 8.97 -22.85
N ARG A 127 1.94 9.78 -22.73
CA ARG A 127 2.92 10.04 -23.76
C ARG A 127 3.63 8.77 -24.24
N LEU A 128 4.05 7.93 -23.29
CA LEU A 128 4.67 6.63 -23.59
C LEU A 128 3.75 5.75 -24.43
N ARG A 129 2.48 5.65 -24.07
CA ARG A 129 1.46 4.90 -24.82
C ARG A 129 1.19 5.50 -26.20
N ALA A 130 1.09 6.82 -26.30
CA ALA A 130 0.83 7.50 -27.57
C ALA A 130 2.00 7.33 -28.56
N GLN A 131 3.25 7.49 -28.10
CA GLN A 131 4.44 7.28 -28.94
C GLN A 131 4.52 5.83 -29.44
N SER A 132 4.29 4.86 -28.56
CA SER A 132 4.27 3.45 -28.91
C SER A 132 3.20 3.13 -29.96
N ALA A 133 1.99 3.66 -29.82
CA ALA A 133 0.92 3.48 -30.79
C ALA A 133 1.27 4.09 -32.16
N ALA A 134 1.88 5.28 -32.18
CA ALA A 134 2.31 5.95 -33.40
C ALA A 134 3.42 5.15 -34.13
N MET A 135 4.37 4.59 -33.36
CA MET A 135 5.44 3.75 -33.94
C MET A 135 4.89 2.44 -34.53
N GLN A 136 3.94 1.79 -33.84
CA GLN A 136 3.28 0.60 -34.34
C GLN A 136 2.55 0.88 -35.65
N LYS A 137 1.83 2.01 -35.75
CA LYS A 137 1.11 2.39 -36.95
C LYS A 137 2.07 2.60 -38.13
N LYS A 138 3.18 3.31 -37.93
CA LYS A 138 4.22 3.49 -38.95
C LYS A 138 4.81 2.16 -39.43
N ALA A 139 5.16 1.27 -38.52
CA ALA A 139 5.71 -0.05 -38.84
C ALA A 139 4.71 -0.92 -39.63
N GLN A 140 3.40 -0.80 -39.37
CA GLN A 140 2.36 -1.51 -40.11
C GLN A 140 2.17 -0.92 -41.54
N GLU A 141 2.22 0.41 -41.69
CA GLU A 141 2.15 1.10 -42.98
C GLU A 141 3.34 0.72 -43.88
N GLU A 142 4.56 0.66 -43.34
CA GLU A 142 5.77 0.28 -44.06
C GLU A 142 5.76 -1.19 -44.49
N GLN A 143 5.13 -2.09 -43.75
CA GLN A 143 5.04 -3.52 -44.10
C GLN A 143 3.88 -3.86 -45.00
N GLY A 144 3.10 -2.89 -45.50
CA GLY A 144 2.00 -3.09 -46.45
C GLY A 144 0.88 -4.02 -45.93
N ALA A 145 0.78 -4.21 -44.64
CA ALA A 145 -0.21 -5.09 -44.02
C ALA A 145 -1.61 -4.48 -44.15
N LYS A 146 -2.45 -5.09 -45.03
CA LYS A 146 -3.88 -4.79 -45.08
C LYS A 146 -4.49 -4.97 -43.69
N GLU A 147 -5.31 -4.00 -43.28
CA GLU A 147 -6.15 -4.07 -42.08
C GLU A 147 -7.00 -5.34 -42.11
N THR A 148 -6.47 -6.43 -41.60
CA THR A 148 -7.31 -7.56 -41.19
C THR A 148 -7.91 -7.16 -39.86
N GLY A 149 -9.23 -7.02 -39.79
CA GLY A 149 -10.03 -6.52 -38.67
C GLY A 149 -9.91 -7.28 -37.33
N LYS A 150 -8.74 -7.82 -37.01
CA LYS A 150 -8.36 -8.27 -35.67
C LYS A 150 -7.91 -7.04 -34.92
N ARG A 151 -8.67 -6.69 -33.86
CA ARG A 151 -8.28 -5.73 -32.82
C ARG A 151 -6.80 -5.93 -32.53
N ALA A 152 -5.94 -5.00 -32.97
CA ALA A 152 -4.50 -5.06 -32.72
C ALA A 152 -4.30 -5.31 -31.23
N SER A 153 -3.61 -6.38 -30.86
CA SER A 153 -3.33 -6.71 -29.48
C SER A 153 -2.64 -5.51 -28.85
N ARG A 154 -3.27 -4.95 -27.81
CA ARG A 154 -2.76 -3.76 -27.14
C ARG A 154 -1.38 -4.09 -26.59
N MET A 155 -0.36 -3.40 -27.09
CA MET A 155 1.02 -3.59 -26.60
C MET A 155 1.08 -3.39 -25.07
N SER A 156 1.85 -4.22 -24.38
CA SER A 156 2.13 -4.06 -22.97
C SER A 156 2.86 -2.74 -22.70
N LEU A 157 2.76 -2.22 -21.47
CA LEU A 157 3.49 -1.01 -21.10
C LEU A 157 5.01 -1.21 -21.22
N TYR A 158 5.48 -2.40 -20.86
CA TYR A 158 6.90 -2.76 -21.03
C TYR A 158 7.31 -2.80 -22.51
N GLY A 159 6.45 -3.29 -23.39
CA GLY A 159 6.67 -3.23 -24.83
C GLY A 159 6.80 -1.78 -25.33
N ALA A 160 6.00 -0.85 -24.80
CA ALA A 160 6.11 0.56 -25.09
C ALA A 160 7.45 1.16 -24.63
N VAL A 161 7.93 0.78 -23.44
CA VAL A 161 9.27 1.16 -22.95
C VAL A 161 10.34 0.68 -23.90
N LEU A 162 10.31 -0.59 -24.31
CA LEU A 162 11.31 -1.16 -25.21
C LEU A 162 11.35 -0.44 -26.58
N GLN A 163 10.18 -0.08 -27.12
CA GLN A 163 10.12 0.67 -28.37
C GLN A 163 10.77 2.06 -28.27
N VAL A 164 10.50 2.78 -27.16
CA VAL A 164 11.11 4.09 -26.92
C VAL A 164 12.62 3.98 -26.73
N VAL A 165 13.09 2.95 -26.01
CA VAL A 165 14.53 2.70 -25.78
C VAL A 165 15.27 2.41 -27.09
N GLN A 166 14.63 1.69 -28.02
CA GLN A 166 15.19 1.35 -29.35
C GLN A 166 15.21 2.52 -30.34
N ASN A 167 14.50 3.61 -30.02
CA ASN A 167 14.45 4.77 -30.88
C ASN A 167 15.64 5.69 -30.60
N ASP A 168 16.25 6.22 -31.66
CA ASP A 168 17.40 7.14 -31.58
C ASP A 168 17.04 8.59 -31.22
N ASP A 169 15.74 8.88 -30.98
CA ASP A 169 15.31 10.19 -30.54
C ASP A 169 15.87 10.53 -29.15
N GLU A 170 16.60 11.63 -29.04
CA GLU A 170 17.16 12.13 -27.79
C GLU A 170 16.36 13.30 -27.19
N THR A 171 15.09 13.07 -26.90
CA THR A 171 14.29 14.05 -26.15
C THR A 171 14.52 13.88 -24.64
N PRO A 172 14.24 14.91 -23.81
CA PRO A 172 14.28 14.75 -22.35
C PRO A 172 13.41 13.58 -21.83
N PHE A 173 12.29 13.33 -22.52
CA PHE A 173 11.39 12.23 -22.17
C PHE A 173 12.00 10.86 -22.54
N THR A 174 12.54 10.70 -23.75
CA THR A 174 13.18 9.43 -24.15
C THR A 174 14.39 9.12 -23.29
N ARG A 175 15.15 10.14 -22.87
CA ARG A 175 16.27 9.98 -21.95
C ARG A 175 15.79 9.48 -20.59
N LYS A 176 14.70 10.05 -20.05
CA LYS A 176 14.08 9.58 -18.80
C LYS A 176 13.64 8.12 -18.87
N VAL A 177 13.05 7.70 -20.01
CA VAL A 177 12.64 6.30 -20.22
C VAL A 177 13.86 5.38 -20.36
N LYS A 178 14.92 5.81 -21.04
CA LYS A 178 16.19 5.05 -21.13
C LYS A 178 16.83 4.87 -19.76
N ASP A 179 16.94 5.93 -18.96
CA ASP A 179 17.47 5.87 -17.59
C ASP A 179 16.69 4.89 -16.71
N PHE A 180 15.35 4.93 -16.79
CA PHE A 180 14.50 3.97 -16.10
C PHE A 180 14.79 2.53 -16.53
N TYR A 181 14.85 2.28 -17.84
CA TYR A 181 15.10 0.95 -18.40
C TYR A 181 16.46 0.41 -17.96
N ASP A 182 17.51 1.23 -18.00
CA ASP A 182 18.86 0.84 -17.62
C ASP A 182 18.93 0.47 -16.14
N ARG A 183 18.32 1.27 -15.27
CA ARG A 183 18.22 0.97 -13.82
C ARG A 183 17.43 -0.32 -13.60
N LEU A 184 16.27 -0.47 -14.22
CA LEU A 184 15.48 -1.70 -14.10
C LEU A 184 16.26 -2.93 -14.57
N THR A 185 16.97 -2.82 -15.69
CA THR A 185 17.79 -3.92 -16.22
C THR A 185 18.95 -4.27 -15.30
N ALA A 186 19.60 -3.28 -14.70
CA ALA A 186 20.65 -3.49 -13.70
C ALA A 186 20.12 -4.22 -12.46
N LEU A 187 18.99 -3.77 -11.91
CA LEU A 187 18.33 -4.42 -10.77
C LEU A 187 17.88 -5.85 -11.08
N ARG A 188 17.32 -6.09 -12.25
CA ARG A 188 16.94 -7.44 -12.72
C ARG A 188 18.15 -8.38 -12.89
N ARG A 189 19.29 -7.85 -13.34
CA ARG A 189 20.52 -8.62 -13.44
C ARG A 189 21.04 -8.99 -12.04
N MET A 190 21.02 -8.04 -11.11
CA MET A 190 21.43 -8.25 -9.72
C MET A 190 20.54 -9.26 -9.00
N ALA A 191 19.22 -9.19 -9.18
CA ALA A 191 18.24 -10.08 -8.57
C ALA A 191 18.43 -11.57 -8.92
N ARG A 192 19.17 -11.88 -9.98
CA ARG A 192 19.46 -13.28 -10.37
C ARG A 192 20.54 -13.95 -9.51
N SER A 193 21.39 -13.19 -8.87
CA SER A 193 22.58 -13.72 -8.18
C SER A 193 22.78 -13.17 -6.78
N ALA A 194 22.21 -12.00 -6.46
CA ALA A 194 22.38 -11.36 -5.17
C ALA A 194 21.28 -11.79 -4.18
N PRO A 195 21.58 -11.83 -2.87
CA PRO A 195 20.56 -11.98 -1.83
C PRO A 195 19.56 -10.81 -1.85
N ALA A 196 18.32 -11.05 -1.37
CA ALA A 196 17.28 -10.04 -1.34
C ALA A 196 17.67 -8.76 -0.56
N GLU A 197 18.46 -8.91 0.50
CA GLU A 197 18.96 -7.81 1.31
C GLU A 197 19.82 -6.84 0.48
N GLN A 198 20.75 -7.36 -0.29
CA GLN A 198 21.60 -6.55 -1.16
C GLN A 198 20.81 -5.88 -2.29
N LEU A 199 19.81 -6.57 -2.84
CA LEU A 199 18.93 -5.98 -3.84
C LEU A 199 18.13 -4.81 -3.27
N LEU A 200 17.61 -4.94 -2.05
CA LEU A 200 16.88 -3.87 -1.38
C LEU A 200 17.79 -2.68 -1.09
N GLU A 201 19.00 -2.92 -0.60
CA GLU A 201 19.99 -1.87 -0.36
C GLU A 201 20.32 -1.11 -1.65
N GLU A 202 20.56 -1.81 -2.76
CA GLU A 202 20.78 -1.18 -4.06
C GLU A 202 19.58 -0.36 -4.53
N ILE A 203 18.36 -0.87 -4.35
CA ILE A 203 17.14 -0.09 -4.66
C ILE A 203 17.13 1.20 -3.87
N PHE A 204 17.39 1.17 -2.57
CA PHE A 204 17.38 2.36 -1.72
C PHE A 204 18.45 3.37 -2.12
N VAL A 205 19.68 2.89 -2.39
CA VAL A 205 20.80 3.75 -2.78
C VAL A 205 20.58 4.36 -4.16
N SER A 206 20.24 3.52 -5.16
CA SER A 206 20.15 3.97 -6.56
C SER A 206 18.92 4.85 -6.84
N THR A 207 17.84 4.71 -6.04
CA THR A 207 16.61 5.48 -6.21
C THR A 207 16.49 6.65 -5.22
N GLY A 208 17.28 6.67 -4.15
CA GLY A 208 17.16 7.64 -3.07
C GLY A 208 15.87 7.51 -2.26
N TYR A 209 15.21 6.35 -2.31
CA TYR A 209 13.87 6.14 -1.75
C TYR A 209 13.74 6.40 -0.25
N LEU A 210 14.81 6.22 0.53
CA LEU A 210 14.81 6.51 1.96
C LEU A 210 15.03 7.98 2.29
N ALA A 211 15.41 8.80 1.31
CA ALA A 211 15.68 10.22 1.48
C ALA A 211 14.52 11.11 0.96
N ALA A 212 13.52 10.50 0.34
CA ALA A 212 12.34 11.13 -0.20
C ALA A 212 11.17 10.98 0.79
#